data_fa0caa8b5e80ea095a33d02d3a6157f9
#
_entry.id   fa0caa8b5e80ea095a33d02d3a6157f9
#
_cell.length_a   1.000
_cell.length_b   1.000
_cell.length_c   1.000
_cell.angle_alpha   90.00
_cell.angle_beta   90.00
_cell.angle_gamma   90.00
#
_symmetry.space_group_name_H-M   'P 1'
#
loop_
_entity.id
_entity.type
_entity.pdbx_description
1 polymer ?
#
loop_
_entity_poly.entity_id
_entity_poly.type
_entity_poly.pdbx_seq_one_letter_code
_entity_poly.pdbx_strand_id
1 'polypeptide(L)'
;AGQVDAQSMTKNPRREEVYFLQGKTLFALDLKTLALRPIFTIPDGYTAEASNATADGKYVITGYCQDLSNQFNVDLGHGYVGFHEIWAAHPHCVIVRIALETGASEIIFQDKCWIGHLNTSPILPHIMTFCHEGPWDKVDNRIWGLNLQTRETWKIRPTAPGEMVGHEYWMDDGEHIGYHGRIANGTIDGSIRYDNTDQVEAPFEFHSWHFHSYRLDWVVGDGDAQNPYLLLWRMKNGKFEGPKALVWHRGSFHTQRQHVHPCFSADGKQIVFTADPQGYGQVFIVDIPDWDTLPNRDSIETRSI
;
A
#
# COMPACT_ATOMS: atom_id res chain seq x y z
N ALA A 1 -2.22 28.74 10.64
CA ALA A 1 -2.53 27.35 10.35
C ALA A 1 -1.41 26.52 10.97
N GLY A 2 -1.73 25.65 11.93
CA GLY A 2 -0.76 24.76 12.55
C GLY A 2 -0.36 23.66 11.55
N GLN A 3 0.87 23.18 11.66
CA GLN A 3 1.32 21.99 10.94
C GLN A 3 0.56 20.78 11.48
N VAL A 4 -0.15 20.06 10.61
CA VAL A 4 -0.85 18.82 10.96
C VAL A 4 0.06 17.67 10.55
N ASP A 5 0.52 16.88 11.50
CA ASP A 5 1.19 15.60 11.22
C ASP A 5 0.12 14.55 10.93
N ALA A 6 -0.45 14.62 9.74
CA ALA A 6 -1.49 13.71 9.28
C ALA A 6 -0.85 12.43 8.74
N GLN A 7 -1.28 11.28 9.25
CA GLN A 7 -0.86 9.97 8.79
C GLN A 7 -2.06 9.19 8.26
N SER A 8 -1.81 8.22 7.39
CA SER A 8 -2.84 7.31 6.85
C SER A 8 -4.07 8.04 6.30
N MET A 9 -3.84 8.95 5.35
CA MET A 9 -4.92 9.75 4.77
C MET A 9 -5.71 8.94 3.73
N THR A 10 -7.04 8.99 3.82
CA THR A 10 -7.95 8.42 2.82
C THR A 10 -9.11 9.33 2.53
N LYS A 11 -9.52 9.44 1.26
CA LYS A 11 -10.69 10.20 0.84
C LYS A 11 -11.93 9.30 0.79
N ASN A 12 -13.07 9.81 1.26
CA ASN A 12 -14.34 9.12 1.07
C ASN A 12 -14.78 9.20 -0.40
N PRO A 13 -15.11 8.08 -1.05
CA PRO A 13 -15.51 8.09 -2.47
C PRO A 13 -16.90 8.68 -2.73
N ARG A 14 -17.74 8.83 -1.69
CA ARG A 14 -19.13 9.29 -1.77
C ARG A 14 -19.43 10.59 -1.02
N ARG A 15 -18.49 11.03 -0.17
CA ARG A 15 -18.64 12.25 0.65
C ARG A 15 -17.46 13.18 0.36
N GLU A 16 -17.68 14.46 0.53
CA GLU A 16 -16.59 15.45 0.51
C GLU A 16 -15.86 15.47 1.86
N GLU A 17 -15.36 14.31 2.25
CA GLU A 17 -14.62 14.12 3.52
C GLU A 17 -13.29 13.38 3.27
N VAL A 18 -12.29 13.76 4.04
CA VAL A 18 -11.00 13.06 4.16
C VAL A 18 -10.82 12.60 5.60
N TYR A 19 -10.30 11.40 5.77
CA TYR A 19 -9.99 10.84 7.09
C TYR A 19 -8.47 10.73 7.24
N PHE A 20 -7.97 11.02 8.42
CA PHE A 20 -6.54 10.91 8.72
C PHE A 20 -6.31 10.71 10.22
N LEU A 21 -5.19 10.09 10.53
CA LEU A 21 -4.71 9.94 11.90
C LEU A 21 -3.85 11.14 12.30
N GLN A 22 -4.10 11.64 13.52
CA GLN A 22 -3.22 12.59 14.20
C GLN A 22 -2.98 12.07 15.61
N GLY A 23 -1.77 11.62 15.87
CA GLY A 23 -1.47 10.84 17.08
C GLY A 23 -2.32 9.56 17.12
N LYS A 24 -3.09 9.37 18.22
CA LYS A 24 -3.98 8.22 18.38
C LYS A 24 -5.41 8.47 17.90
N THR A 25 -5.72 9.66 17.39
CA THR A 25 -7.10 10.01 17.02
C THR A 25 -7.27 10.04 15.50
N LEU A 26 -8.26 9.31 15.02
CA LEU A 26 -8.73 9.37 13.64
C LEU A 26 -9.74 10.51 13.52
N PHE A 27 -9.48 11.44 12.62
CA PHE A 27 -10.31 12.60 12.33
C PHE A 27 -10.98 12.48 10.97
N ALA A 28 -12.15 13.11 10.86
CA ALA A 28 -12.80 13.43 9.59
C ALA A 28 -12.72 14.94 9.36
N LEU A 29 -12.27 15.34 8.16
CA LEU A 29 -12.25 16.72 7.67
C LEU A 29 -13.27 16.86 6.54
N ASP A 30 -14.26 17.72 6.73
CA ASP A 30 -15.16 18.13 5.65
C ASP A 30 -14.43 19.08 4.69
N LEU A 31 -14.36 18.74 3.41
CA LEU A 31 -13.59 19.49 2.41
C LEU A 31 -14.27 20.79 1.97
N LYS A 32 -15.58 20.98 2.24
CA LYS A 32 -16.31 22.21 1.91
C LYS A 32 -16.23 23.23 3.04
N THR A 33 -16.50 22.76 4.26
CA THR A 33 -16.59 23.63 5.43
C THR A 33 -15.29 23.75 6.20
N LEU A 34 -14.34 22.84 5.94
CA LEU A 34 -13.09 22.64 6.68
C LEU A 34 -13.32 22.30 8.15
N ALA A 35 -14.52 21.83 8.50
CA ALA A 35 -14.84 21.38 9.84
C ALA A 35 -14.13 20.05 10.14
N LEU A 36 -13.48 20.02 11.28
CA LEU A 36 -12.75 18.85 11.79
C LEU A 36 -13.52 18.20 12.93
N ARG A 37 -13.69 16.88 12.89
CA ARG A 37 -14.31 16.11 13.97
C ARG A 37 -13.55 14.82 14.26
N PRO A 38 -13.34 14.42 15.53
CA PRO A 38 -12.82 13.12 15.88
C PRO A 38 -13.88 12.05 15.59
N ILE A 39 -13.46 10.88 15.06
CA ILE A 39 -14.37 9.76 14.78
C ILE A 39 -13.99 8.48 15.51
N PHE A 40 -12.71 8.34 15.89
CA PHE A 40 -12.25 7.18 16.66
C PHE A 40 -10.94 7.51 17.38
N THR A 41 -10.70 6.88 18.53
CA THR A 41 -9.44 7.00 19.26
C THR A 41 -8.87 5.61 19.49
N ILE A 42 -7.62 5.40 19.09
CA ILE A 42 -6.87 4.16 19.31
C ILE A 42 -6.68 3.96 20.83
N PRO A 43 -6.96 2.79 21.38
CA PRO A 43 -6.81 2.51 22.80
C PRO A 43 -5.37 2.67 23.30
N ASP A 44 -5.21 2.92 24.61
CA ASP A 44 -3.89 2.94 25.23
C ASP A 44 -3.22 1.57 25.15
N GLY A 45 -1.90 1.56 24.99
CA GLY A 45 -1.11 0.34 24.77
C GLY A 45 -1.13 -0.17 23.32
N TYR A 46 -1.71 0.61 22.38
CA TYR A 46 -1.72 0.29 20.96
C TYR A 46 -1.19 1.44 20.11
N THR A 47 -0.65 1.09 18.94
CA THR A 47 -0.26 1.99 17.85
C THR A 47 -1.24 1.85 16.69
N ALA A 48 -1.51 2.95 15.99
CA ALA A 48 -2.42 2.97 14.85
C ALA A 48 -1.78 2.33 13.62
N GLU A 49 -2.60 1.62 12.86
CA GLU A 49 -2.34 1.16 11.51
C GLU A 49 -3.06 2.05 10.47
N ALA A 50 -3.00 1.65 9.19
CA ALA A 50 -3.65 2.36 8.11
C ALA A 50 -5.17 2.49 8.28
N SER A 51 -5.76 3.48 7.61
CA SER A 51 -7.21 3.68 7.55
C SER A 51 -7.67 3.80 6.11
N ASN A 52 -8.84 3.22 5.79
CA ASN A 52 -9.44 3.29 4.46
C ASN A 52 -10.96 3.47 4.55
N ALA A 53 -11.55 4.21 3.60
CA ALA A 53 -12.99 4.32 3.45
C ALA A 53 -13.54 3.19 2.57
N THR A 54 -14.73 2.64 2.91
CA THR A 54 -15.39 1.66 2.05
C THR A 54 -15.94 2.28 0.78
N ALA A 55 -16.06 1.51 -0.30
CA ALA A 55 -16.50 1.97 -1.62
C ALA A 55 -17.89 2.64 -1.63
N ASP A 56 -18.79 2.25 -0.72
CA ASP A 56 -20.11 2.87 -0.55
C ASP A 56 -20.07 4.15 0.30
N GLY A 57 -18.92 4.50 0.86
CA GLY A 57 -18.69 5.69 1.68
C GLY A 57 -19.39 5.67 3.04
N LYS A 58 -19.85 4.51 3.51
CA LYS A 58 -20.62 4.40 4.76
C LYS A 58 -19.74 4.14 5.98
N TYR A 59 -18.57 3.54 5.77
CA TYR A 59 -17.68 3.14 6.85
C TYR A 59 -16.25 3.62 6.59
N VAL A 60 -15.51 3.81 7.69
CA VAL A 60 -14.05 3.82 7.69
C VAL A 60 -13.58 2.56 8.41
N ILE A 61 -12.63 1.88 7.79
CA ILE A 61 -11.90 0.77 8.40
C ILE A 61 -10.59 1.33 8.90
N THR A 62 -10.22 1.00 10.11
CA THR A 62 -8.91 1.30 10.70
C THR A 62 -8.41 0.11 11.51
N GLY A 63 -7.12 0.09 11.82
CA GLY A 63 -6.53 -0.95 12.65
C GLY A 63 -5.62 -0.38 13.72
N TYR A 64 -5.28 -1.22 14.67
CA TYR A 64 -4.25 -0.94 15.65
C TYR A 64 -3.60 -2.22 16.14
N CYS A 65 -2.31 -2.16 16.41
CA CYS A 65 -1.51 -3.25 16.92
C CYS A 65 -0.90 -2.90 18.27
N GLN A 66 -0.68 -3.91 19.10
CA GLN A 66 -0.07 -3.74 20.41
C GLN A 66 1.24 -2.94 20.31
N ASP A 67 1.36 -1.92 21.14
CA ASP A 67 2.59 -1.13 21.24
C ASP A 67 3.66 -1.92 22.01
N LEU A 68 4.74 -2.25 21.34
CA LEU A 68 5.88 -3.00 21.89
C LEU A 68 7.09 -2.12 22.17
N SER A 69 6.98 -0.81 22.05
CA SER A 69 8.08 0.15 22.25
C SER A 69 8.65 0.15 23.67
N ASN A 70 7.90 -0.37 24.63
CA ASN A 70 8.35 -0.58 26.00
C ASN A 70 9.17 -1.86 26.21
N GLN A 71 9.23 -2.76 25.22
CA GLN A 71 9.96 -4.04 25.28
C GLN A 71 11.29 -3.98 24.53
N PHE A 72 11.31 -3.27 23.40
CA PHE A 72 12.50 -3.09 22.56
C PHE A 72 12.39 -1.79 21.76
N ASN A 73 13.52 -1.35 21.17
CA ASN A 73 13.54 -0.16 20.34
C ASN A 73 12.80 -0.40 19.02
N VAL A 74 11.91 0.53 18.65
CA VAL A 74 11.11 0.49 17.42
C VAL A 74 11.28 1.81 16.68
N ASP A 75 11.82 1.75 15.48
CA ASP A 75 11.85 2.85 14.51
C ASP A 75 11.75 2.26 13.08
N LEU A 76 10.52 1.95 12.69
CA LEU A 76 10.23 1.40 11.36
C LEU A 76 10.43 2.45 10.25
N GLY A 77 10.42 3.74 10.60
CA GLY A 77 10.63 4.83 9.67
C GLY A 77 12.09 4.97 9.21
N HIS A 78 13.04 4.54 10.05
CA HIS A 78 14.47 4.63 9.76
C HIS A 78 15.14 3.27 9.95
N GLY A 79 15.45 2.60 8.84
CA GLY A 79 16.20 1.35 8.85
C GLY A 79 15.48 0.13 9.42
N TYR A 80 14.16 0.17 9.54
CA TYR A 80 13.32 -0.94 10.01
C TYR A 80 13.74 -1.50 11.39
N VAL A 81 14.18 -0.62 12.30
CA VAL A 81 14.57 -1.03 13.66
C VAL A 81 13.37 -1.63 14.40
N GLY A 82 13.55 -2.83 14.96
CA GLY A 82 12.49 -3.56 15.66
C GLY A 82 11.58 -4.40 14.77
N PHE A 83 11.77 -4.42 13.44
CA PHE A 83 10.91 -5.14 12.51
C PHE A 83 10.82 -6.65 12.80
N HIS A 84 11.96 -7.31 13.00
CA HIS A 84 12.02 -8.73 13.33
C HIS A 84 11.48 -9.03 14.73
N GLU A 85 11.71 -8.14 15.67
CA GLU A 85 11.27 -8.26 17.06
C GLU A 85 9.74 -8.13 17.15
N ILE A 86 9.14 -7.18 16.43
CA ILE A 86 7.67 -7.03 16.36
C ILE A 86 7.05 -8.31 15.80
N TRP A 87 7.56 -8.79 14.66
CA TRP A 87 7.06 -10.02 14.06
C TRP A 87 7.16 -11.21 15.02
N ALA A 88 8.30 -11.39 15.68
CA ALA A 88 8.55 -12.50 16.61
C ALA A 88 7.71 -12.41 17.90
N ALA A 89 7.29 -11.22 18.29
CA ALA A 89 6.48 -10.99 19.48
C ALA A 89 5.00 -11.33 19.28
N HIS A 90 4.55 -11.55 18.04
CA HIS A 90 3.15 -11.84 17.70
C HIS A 90 2.17 -10.85 18.36
N PRO A 91 2.25 -9.54 18.03
CA PRO A 91 1.42 -8.53 18.66
C PRO A 91 -0.07 -8.82 18.46
N HIS A 92 -0.88 -8.51 19.48
CA HIS A 92 -2.31 -8.50 19.30
C HIS A 92 -2.71 -7.32 18.42
N CYS A 93 -3.27 -7.60 17.25
CA CYS A 93 -3.74 -6.60 16.29
C CYS A 93 -5.25 -6.71 16.08
N VAL A 94 -5.88 -5.58 15.79
CA VAL A 94 -7.33 -5.43 15.70
C VAL A 94 -7.69 -4.60 14.48
N ILE A 95 -8.74 -5.02 13.76
CA ILE A 95 -9.37 -4.25 12.68
C ILE A 95 -10.76 -3.81 13.14
N VAL A 96 -11.02 -2.50 13.01
CA VAL A 96 -12.25 -1.85 13.45
C VAL A 96 -12.99 -1.24 12.27
N ARG A 97 -14.30 -1.41 12.23
CA ARG A 97 -15.21 -0.73 11.33
C ARG A 97 -15.93 0.40 12.07
N ILE A 98 -15.93 1.60 11.52
CA ILE A 98 -16.55 2.80 12.08
C ILE A 98 -17.66 3.25 11.14
N ALA A 99 -18.91 3.27 11.63
CA ALA A 99 -20.08 3.74 10.89
C ALA A 99 -20.10 5.27 10.88
N LEU A 100 -19.98 5.90 9.72
CA LEU A 100 -19.87 7.36 9.58
C LEU A 100 -21.18 8.11 9.89
N GLU A 101 -22.31 7.44 9.78
CA GLU A 101 -23.61 8.04 10.10
C GLU A 101 -23.88 8.12 11.60
N THR A 102 -23.55 7.06 12.32
CA THR A 102 -23.89 6.91 13.74
C THR A 102 -22.70 7.15 14.67
N GLY A 103 -21.46 7.09 14.16
CA GLY A 103 -20.24 7.08 14.95
C GLY A 103 -19.98 5.75 15.68
N ALA A 104 -20.84 4.75 15.50
CA ALA A 104 -20.64 3.45 16.14
C ALA A 104 -19.42 2.74 15.57
N SER A 105 -18.62 2.14 16.45
CA SER A 105 -17.45 1.34 16.07
C SER A 105 -17.60 -0.09 16.54
N GLU A 106 -17.11 -1.05 15.77
CA GLU A 106 -17.10 -2.46 16.13
C GLU A 106 -15.80 -3.14 15.68
N ILE A 107 -15.31 -4.07 16.46
CA ILE A 107 -14.20 -4.96 16.09
C ILE A 107 -14.74 -5.98 15.08
N ILE A 108 -14.16 -6.02 13.89
CA ILE A 108 -14.54 -6.95 12.83
C ILE A 108 -13.55 -8.10 12.67
N PHE A 109 -12.31 -7.91 13.08
CA PHE A 109 -11.26 -8.93 13.10
C PHE A 109 -10.22 -8.63 14.16
N GLN A 110 -9.61 -9.64 14.75
CA GLN A 110 -8.46 -9.53 15.65
C GLN A 110 -7.66 -10.83 15.67
N ASP A 111 -6.36 -10.71 15.79
CA ASP A 111 -5.47 -11.88 15.88
C ASP A 111 -4.17 -11.53 16.63
N LYS A 112 -3.42 -12.54 17.03
CA LYS A 112 -2.04 -12.45 17.55
C LYS A 112 -1.04 -12.61 16.39
N CYS A 113 -1.15 -11.72 15.44
CA CYS A 113 -0.29 -11.62 14.27
C CYS A 113 -0.13 -10.15 13.91
N TRP A 114 1.07 -9.74 13.52
CA TRP A 114 1.26 -8.37 13.07
C TRP A 114 0.50 -8.14 11.76
N ILE A 115 -0.48 -7.25 11.81
CA ILE A 115 -1.37 -6.92 10.70
C ILE A 115 -0.98 -5.53 10.17
N GLY A 116 -0.87 -5.40 8.87
CA GLY A 116 -0.64 -4.13 8.16
C GLY A 116 -1.44 -4.04 6.88
N HIS A 117 -1.20 -3.00 6.08
CA HIS A 117 -1.73 -2.79 4.74
C HIS A 117 -3.26 -2.95 4.63
N LEU A 118 -4.00 -2.24 5.48
CA LEU A 118 -5.47 -2.27 5.44
C LEU A 118 -5.98 -1.56 4.19
N ASN A 119 -6.44 -2.30 3.18
CA ASN A 119 -6.89 -1.76 1.91
C ASN A 119 -8.31 -2.24 1.57
N THR A 120 -9.30 -1.35 1.58
CA THR A 120 -10.66 -1.64 1.12
C THR A 120 -10.70 -1.69 -0.41
N SER A 121 -11.50 -2.62 -0.97
CA SER A 121 -11.75 -2.58 -2.41
C SER A 121 -12.38 -1.23 -2.82
N PRO A 122 -11.93 -0.60 -3.91
CA PRO A 122 -12.51 0.66 -4.39
C PRO A 122 -13.92 0.50 -4.95
N ILE A 123 -14.40 -0.73 -5.20
CA ILE A 123 -15.71 -1.02 -5.81
C ILE A 123 -16.58 -1.91 -4.92
N LEU A 124 -16.02 -2.94 -4.29
CA LEU A 124 -16.74 -3.91 -3.45
C LEU A 124 -16.78 -3.43 -1.99
N PRO A 125 -17.88 -2.84 -1.50
CA PRO A 125 -17.90 -2.19 -0.18
C PRO A 125 -17.78 -3.16 1.00
N HIS A 126 -17.86 -4.46 0.74
CA HIS A 126 -17.78 -5.51 1.75
C HIS A 126 -16.48 -6.32 1.71
N ILE A 127 -15.55 -6.01 0.81
CA ILE A 127 -14.27 -6.71 0.68
C ILE A 127 -13.12 -5.76 0.98
N MET A 128 -12.14 -6.26 1.73
CA MET A 128 -10.85 -5.62 1.94
C MET A 128 -9.73 -6.63 1.92
N THR A 129 -8.51 -6.15 1.72
CA THR A 129 -7.27 -6.89 1.96
C THR A 129 -6.56 -6.35 3.19
N PHE A 130 -5.77 -7.21 3.82
CA PHE A 130 -4.78 -6.86 4.84
C PHE A 130 -3.57 -7.79 4.68
N CYS A 131 -2.44 -7.43 5.27
CA CYS A 131 -1.30 -8.32 5.24
C CYS A 131 -0.96 -8.86 6.63
N HIS A 132 -0.38 -10.07 6.68
CA HIS A 132 0.47 -10.47 7.77
C HIS A 132 1.85 -9.86 7.54
N GLU A 133 2.20 -8.88 8.37
CA GLU A 133 3.45 -8.14 8.26
C GLU A 133 4.61 -8.95 8.87
N GLY A 134 5.81 -8.70 8.38
CA GLY A 134 7.02 -9.36 8.88
C GLY A 134 7.97 -9.75 7.75
N PRO A 135 9.07 -10.44 8.07
CA PRO A 135 10.00 -10.96 7.06
C PRO A 135 9.28 -11.90 6.09
N TRP A 136 9.37 -11.61 4.80
CA TRP A 136 8.59 -12.27 3.74
C TRP A 136 8.83 -13.77 3.66
N ASP A 137 10.01 -14.24 4.10
CA ASP A 137 10.39 -15.66 4.17
C ASP A 137 9.86 -16.38 5.42
N LYS A 138 9.26 -15.64 6.37
CA LYS A 138 8.83 -16.17 7.67
C LYS A 138 7.33 -16.07 7.91
N VAL A 139 6.63 -15.19 7.21
CA VAL A 139 5.17 -15.12 7.27
C VAL A 139 4.53 -16.29 6.51
N ASP A 140 3.44 -16.83 7.03
CA ASP A 140 2.77 -18.01 6.46
C ASP A 140 2.09 -17.73 5.11
N ASN A 141 1.53 -16.55 4.97
CA ASN A 141 0.98 -15.95 3.75
C ASN A 141 0.85 -14.45 3.99
N ARG A 142 1.32 -13.64 3.07
CA ARG A 142 1.30 -12.20 3.29
C ARG A 142 -0.06 -11.58 2.99
N ILE A 143 -0.71 -11.98 1.89
CA ILE A 143 -1.93 -11.34 1.39
C ILE A 143 -3.17 -12.07 1.91
N TRP A 144 -4.03 -11.35 2.62
CA TRP A 144 -5.28 -11.87 3.17
C TRP A 144 -6.47 -11.05 2.73
N GLY A 145 -7.58 -11.74 2.48
CA GLY A 145 -8.89 -11.14 2.28
C GLY A 145 -9.72 -11.16 3.56
N LEU A 146 -10.59 -10.17 3.72
CA LEU A 146 -11.59 -10.10 4.78
C LEU A 146 -12.91 -9.62 4.20
N ASN A 147 -13.98 -10.38 4.46
CA ASN A 147 -15.34 -9.94 4.19
C ASN A 147 -15.87 -9.15 5.40
N LEU A 148 -16.12 -7.86 5.22
CA LEU A 148 -16.57 -6.95 6.28
C LEU A 148 -17.98 -7.25 6.82
N GLN A 149 -18.78 -8.05 6.12
CA GLN A 149 -20.13 -8.44 6.54
C GLN A 149 -20.13 -9.78 7.28
N THR A 150 -19.50 -10.82 6.69
CA THR A 150 -19.48 -12.17 7.24
C THR A 150 -18.35 -12.37 8.24
N ARG A 151 -17.32 -11.52 8.22
CA ARG A 151 -16.07 -11.60 9.00
C ARG A 151 -15.20 -12.80 8.62
N GLU A 152 -15.49 -13.44 7.51
CA GLU A 152 -14.69 -14.51 6.96
C GLU A 152 -13.35 -13.94 6.44
N THR A 153 -12.26 -14.65 6.72
CA THR A 153 -10.91 -14.36 6.20
C THR A 153 -10.41 -15.53 5.37
N TRP A 154 -9.60 -15.21 4.35
CA TRP A 154 -8.97 -16.23 3.50
C TRP A 154 -7.63 -15.74 2.99
N LYS A 155 -6.74 -16.69 2.68
CA LYS A 155 -5.49 -16.39 1.98
C LYS A 155 -5.77 -16.02 0.54
N ILE A 156 -5.25 -14.87 0.10
CA ILE A 156 -5.22 -14.48 -1.31
C ILE A 156 -3.86 -14.88 -1.85
N ARG A 157 -3.84 -15.48 -3.05
CA ARG A 157 -2.63 -16.06 -3.67
C ARG A 157 -1.86 -16.89 -2.64
N PRO A 158 -2.38 -18.05 -2.20
CA PRO A 158 -1.68 -18.91 -1.25
C PRO A 158 -0.26 -19.22 -1.73
N THR A 159 0.74 -18.98 -0.86
CA THR A 159 2.14 -19.17 -1.18
C THR A 159 2.61 -20.60 -0.90
N ALA A 160 3.41 -21.17 -1.79
CA ALA A 160 4.12 -22.41 -1.55
C ALA A 160 5.35 -22.16 -0.64
N PRO A 161 5.90 -23.21 0.02
CA PRO A 161 7.10 -23.07 0.83
C PRO A 161 8.27 -22.47 0.04
N GLY A 162 8.86 -21.40 0.56
CA GLY A 162 9.96 -20.67 -0.06
C GLY A 162 9.55 -19.59 -1.05
N GLU A 163 8.26 -19.41 -1.34
CA GLU A 163 7.77 -18.26 -2.07
C GLU A 163 7.62 -17.03 -1.16
N MET A 164 7.87 -15.86 -1.71
CA MET A 164 7.75 -14.56 -1.06
C MET A 164 6.95 -13.65 -1.98
N VAL A 165 5.67 -13.43 -1.69
CA VAL A 165 4.74 -12.64 -2.50
C VAL A 165 4.04 -11.60 -1.63
N GLY A 166 3.99 -10.36 -2.09
CA GLY A 166 3.40 -9.26 -1.33
C GLY A 166 3.43 -7.93 -2.07
N HIS A 167 3.43 -6.81 -1.30
CA HIS A 167 3.23 -5.45 -1.80
C HIS A 167 1.96 -5.33 -2.64
N GLU A 168 0.90 -5.86 -2.07
CA GLU A 168 -0.41 -5.97 -2.69
C GLU A 168 -1.12 -4.62 -2.80
N TYR A 169 -1.84 -4.43 -3.90
CA TYR A 169 -2.67 -3.25 -4.16
C TYR A 169 -3.90 -3.64 -4.99
N TRP A 170 -4.98 -2.88 -4.87
CA TRP A 170 -6.15 -3.06 -5.72
C TRP A 170 -5.92 -2.47 -7.11
N MET A 171 -6.35 -3.19 -8.15
CA MET A 171 -6.41 -2.67 -9.51
C MET A 171 -7.66 -1.80 -9.71
N ASP A 172 -7.77 -1.16 -10.87
CA ASP A 172 -8.83 -0.21 -11.21
C ASP A 172 -10.24 -0.83 -11.19
N ASP A 173 -10.34 -2.13 -11.46
CA ASP A 173 -11.61 -2.86 -11.44
C ASP A 173 -12.11 -3.16 -10.01
N GLY A 174 -11.24 -2.99 -8.98
CA GLY A 174 -11.55 -3.25 -7.59
C GLY A 174 -11.87 -4.70 -7.25
N GLU A 175 -11.61 -5.62 -8.15
CA GLU A 175 -11.76 -7.06 -7.98
C GLU A 175 -10.41 -7.80 -8.00
N HIS A 176 -9.43 -7.31 -8.77
CA HIS A 176 -8.10 -7.88 -8.83
C HIS A 176 -7.12 -7.17 -7.89
N ILE A 177 -6.23 -7.98 -7.32
CA ILE A 177 -5.12 -7.55 -6.47
C ILE A 177 -3.84 -7.77 -7.27
N GLY A 178 -3.09 -6.69 -7.51
CA GLY A 178 -1.74 -6.73 -8.05
C GLY A 178 -0.73 -7.04 -6.95
N TYR A 179 0.32 -7.75 -7.29
CA TYR A 179 1.41 -8.12 -6.38
C TYR A 179 2.68 -8.47 -7.16
N HIS A 180 3.80 -8.44 -6.46
CA HIS A 180 5.03 -9.01 -6.99
C HIS A 180 5.67 -9.97 -5.98
N GLY A 181 6.65 -10.74 -6.43
CA GLY A 181 7.27 -11.68 -5.51
C GLY A 181 8.41 -12.47 -6.12
N ARG A 182 8.94 -13.35 -5.29
CA ARG A 182 9.94 -14.34 -5.66
C ARG A 182 9.36 -15.74 -5.48
N ILE A 183 9.48 -16.54 -6.52
CA ILE A 183 9.07 -17.94 -6.56
C ILE A 183 10.27 -18.82 -6.91
N ALA A 184 10.12 -20.15 -6.92
CA ALA A 184 11.20 -21.09 -7.19
C ALA A 184 11.95 -20.81 -8.51
N ASN A 185 11.25 -20.32 -9.54
CA ASN A 185 11.80 -20.11 -10.87
C ASN A 185 12.19 -18.64 -11.16
N GLY A 186 12.31 -17.79 -10.15
CA GLY A 186 12.69 -16.39 -10.30
C GLY A 186 11.70 -15.42 -9.68
N THR A 187 11.68 -14.20 -10.21
CA THR A 187 10.81 -13.13 -9.77
C THR A 187 9.64 -12.95 -10.71
N ILE A 188 8.50 -12.54 -10.16
CA ILE A 188 7.23 -12.36 -10.88
C ILE A 188 6.58 -11.04 -10.49
N ASP A 189 5.78 -10.52 -11.41
CA ASP A 189 4.69 -9.59 -11.14
C ASP A 189 3.40 -10.21 -11.67
N GLY A 190 2.27 -9.93 -11.02
CA GLY A 190 1.02 -10.53 -11.40
C GLY A 190 -0.19 -9.96 -10.71
N SER A 191 -1.33 -10.57 -10.98
CA SER A 191 -2.59 -10.27 -10.33
C SER A 191 -3.43 -11.52 -10.11
N ILE A 192 -4.35 -11.41 -9.16
CA ILE A 192 -5.33 -12.44 -8.86
C ILE A 192 -6.63 -11.76 -8.42
N ARG A 193 -7.77 -12.33 -8.78
CA ARG A 193 -9.03 -11.89 -8.25
C ARG A 193 -9.15 -12.20 -6.75
N TYR A 194 -9.85 -11.36 -6.01
CA TYR A 194 -9.96 -11.48 -4.54
C TYR A 194 -10.43 -12.85 -4.05
N ASP A 195 -11.13 -13.62 -4.88
CA ASP A 195 -11.63 -14.98 -4.58
C ASP A 195 -10.70 -16.11 -5.07
N ASN A 196 -9.45 -15.79 -5.40
CA ASN A 196 -8.42 -16.70 -5.93
C ASN A 196 -8.72 -17.26 -7.32
N THR A 197 -9.55 -16.61 -8.11
CA THR A 197 -9.73 -16.91 -9.54
C THR A 197 -8.93 -15.94 -10.41
N ASP A 198 -8.89 -16.18 -11.73
CA ASP A 198 -8.31 -15.30 -12.75
C ASP A 198 -6.87 -14.85 -12.43
N GLN A 199 -6.04 -15.78 -11.95
CA GLN A 199 -4.63 -15.51 -11.66
C GLN A 199 -3.82 -15.37 -12.94
N VAL A 200 -3.05 -14.28 -13.05
CA VAL A 200 -2.08 -14.03 -14.11
C VAL A 200 -0.75 -13.67 -13.48
N GLU A 201 0.30 -14.41 -13.81
CA GLU A 201 1.67 -14.13 -13.37
C GLU A 201 2.63 -14.23 -14.57
N ALA A 202 3.61 -13.35 -14.61
CA ALA A 202 4.66 -13.41 -15.62
C ALA A 202 6.04 -13.15 -14.98
N PRO A 203 7.13 -13.72 -15.55
CA PRO A 203 8.49 -13.38 -15.15
C PRO A 203 8.69 -11.86 -15.20
N PHE A 204 9.31 -11.33 -14.16
CA PHE A 204 9.49 -9.89 -13.98
C PHE A 204 10.83 -9.62 -13.28
N GLU A 205 11.68 -8.80 -13.89
CA GLU A 205 12.94 -8.40 -13.28
C GLU A 205 12.73 -7.19 -12.37
N PHE A 206 13.18 -7.30 -11.11
CA PHE A 206 13.06 -6.24 -10.15
C PHE A 206 14.18 -5.21 -10.32
N HIS A 207 13.77 -3.95 -10.56
CA HIS A 207 14.64 -2.78 -10.53
C HIS A 207 14.03 -1.67 -9.68
N SER A 208 13.16 -2.02 -8.73
CA SER A 208 12.41 -1.10 -7.89
C SER A 208 12.08 -1.75 -6.55
N TRP A 209 11.77 -0.92 -5.57
CA TRP A 209 11.31 -1.38 -4.26
C TRP A 209 9.79 -1.56 -4.24
N HIS A 210 9.05 -0.62 -4.85
CA HIS A 210 7.60 -0.63 -4.90
C HIS A 210 7.12 -0.61 -6.33
N PHE A 211 6.01 -1.28 -6.57
CA PHE A 211 5.36 -1.36 -7.87
C PHE A 211 3.88 -1.06 -7.73
N HIS A 212 3.29 -0.56 -8.79
CA HIS A 212 1.86 -0.40 -8.92
C HIS A 212 1.44 -0.63 -10.37
N SER A 213 0.27 -1.21 -10.59
CA SER A 213 -0.36 -1.26 -11.92
C SER A 213 -1.80 -0.78 -11.85
N TYR A 214 -2.21 -0.05 -12.87
CA TYR A 214 -3.59 0.36 -13.06
C TYR A 214 -4.43 -0.86 -13.54
N ARG A 215 -3.89 -1.50 -14.55
CA ARG A 215 -4.22 -2.84 -15.02
C ARG A 215 -2.91 -3.56 -15.25
N LEU A 216 -2.90 -4.88 -15.29
CA LEU A 216 -1.64 -5.63 -15.42
C LEU A 216 -0.90 -5.36 -16.75
N ASP A 217 -1.55 -4.72 -17.73
CA ASP A 217 -0.93 -4.30 -18.98
C ASP A 217 0.16 -3.23 -18.81
N TRP A 218 0.12 -2.45 -17.71
CA TRP A 218 1.11 -1.45 -17.35
C TRP A 218 1.53 -1.55 -15.89
N VAL A 219 2.84 -1.59 -15.62
CA VAL A 219 3.42 -1.55 -14.27
C VAL A 219 4.36 -0.36 -14.17
N VAL A 220 4.28 0.38 -13.06
CA VAL A 220 5.25 1.41 -12.70
C VAL A 220 6.02 0.98 -11.45
N GLY A 221 7.32 1.25 -11.43
CA GLY A 221 8.18 1.05 -10.26
C GLY A 221 8.96 2.30 -9.90
N ASP A 222 9.38 2.39 -8.64
CA ASP A 222 10.07 3.56 -8.09
C ASP A 222 11.60 3.51 -8.21
N GLY A 223 12.16 2.47 -8.80
CA GLY A 223 13.60 2.30 -8.82
C GLY A 223 14.19 2.09 -7.42
N ASP A 224 15.39 2.57 -7.24
CA ASP A 224 16.14 2.54 -5.98
C ASP A 224 17.15 3.71 -5.93
N ALA A 225 17.91 3.83 -4.82
CA ALA A 225 18.90 4.89 -4.66
C ALA A 225 20.00 4.88 -5.74
N GLN A 226 20.28 3.74 -6.37
CA GLN A 226 21.25 3.61 -7.47
C GLN A 226 20.60 3.86 -8.83
N ASN A 227 19.29 3.64 -8.94
CA ASN A 227 18.49 3.79 -10.13
C ASN A 227 17.25 4.66 -9.84
N PRO A 228 17.43 5.96 -9.55
CA PRO A 228 16.38 6.85 -9.05
C PRO A 228 15.42 7.33 -10.15
N TYR A 229 14.85 6.40 -10.87
CA TYR A 229 13.91 6.66 -11.95
C TYR A 229 12.57 5.99 -11.70
N LEU A 230 11.48 6.64 -12.06
CA LEU A 230 10.24 5.94 -12.32
C LEU A 230 10.44 5.07 -13.55
N LEU A 231 10.22 3.77 -13.38
CA LEU A 231 10.41 2.77 -14.41
C LEU A 231 9.04 2.23 -14.83
N LEU A 232 8.87 2.01 -16.14
CA LEU A 232 7.64 1.49 -16.72
C LEU A 232 7.90 0.17 -17.43
N TRP A 233 6.98 -0.77 -17.22
CA TRP A 233 6.86 -2.02 -17.98
C TRP A 233 5.48 -2.08 -18.61
N ARG A 234 5.37 -2.82 -19.70
CA ARG A 234 4.08 -3.17 -20.27
C ARG A 234 3.98 -4.68 -20.51
N MET A 235 2.80 -5.23 -20.30
CA MET A 235 2.50 -6.62 -20.64
C MET A 235 2.16 -6.72 -22.13
N LYS A 236 2.86 -7.58 -22.86
CA LYS A 236 2.58 -7.86 -24.26
C LYS A 236 2.79 -9.35 -24.53
N ASN A 237 1.76 -10.00 -25.07
CA ASN A 237 1.78 -11.45 -25.37
C ASN A 237 2.20 -12.31 -24.15
N GLY A 238 1.71 -11.97 -22.95
CA GLY A 238 2.01 -12.72 -21.72
C GLY A 238 3.40 -12.51 -21.14
N LYS A 239 4.13 -11.45 -21.59
CA LYS A 239 5.47 -11.12 -21.09
C LYS A 239 5.58 -9.62 -20.83
N PHE A 240 6.36 -9.25 -19.82
CA PHE A 240 6.70 -7.86 -19.60
C PHE A 240 7.82 -7.40 -20.52
N GLU A 241 7.59 -6.31 -21.25
CA GLU A 241 8.59 -5.54 -21.98
C GLU A 241 9.03 -4.36 -21.10
N GLY A 242 10.31 -4.00 -21.13
CA GLY A 242 10.90 -2.92 -20.33
C GLY A 242 12.08 -3.39 -19.48
N PRO A 243 12.54 -2.60 -18.48
CA PRO A 243 11.95 -1.31 -18.11
C PRO A 243 12.37 -0.18 -19.04
N LYS A 244 11.45 0.76 -19.20
CA LYS A 244 11.73 2.08 -19.78
C LYS A 244 11.72 3.14 -18.69
N ALA A 245 12.59 4.14 -18.78
CA ALA A 245 12.63 5.20 -17.80
C ALA A 245 11.69 6.34 -18.18
N LEU A 246 10.80 6.70 -17.22
CA LEU A 246 9.85 7.79 -17.39
C LEU A 246 10.44 9.12 -16.91
N VAL A 247 10.91 9.18 -15.68
CA VAL A 247 11.44 10.42 -15.10
C VAL A 247 12.43 10.12 -13.97
N TRP A 248 13.48 10.96 -13.87
CA TRP A 248 14.37 10.96 -12.71
C TRP A 248 13.68 11.70 -11.56
N HIS A 249 13.22 10.96 -10.56
CA HIS A 249 12.38 11.49 -9.48
C HIS A 249 13.15 12.23 -8.38
N ARG A 250 14.47 12.01 -8.22
CA ARG A 250 15.29 12.63 -7.16
C ARG A 250 14.82 12.34 -5.73
N GLY A 251 14.15 11.21 -5.51
CA GLY A 251 13.76 10.77 -4.19
C GLY A 251 14.93 10.12 -3.47
N SER A 252 15.16 10.47 -2.20
CA SER A 252 16.33 10.02 -1.43
C SER A 252 16.18 8.62 -0.83
N PHE A 253 14.97 8.12 -0.64
CA PHE A 253 14.65 6.89 0.11
C PHE A 253 15.20 6.87 1.56
N HIS A 254 15.49 8.04 2.15
CA HIS A 254 16.10 8.10 3.49
C HIS A 254 15.17 7.63 4.61
N THR A 255 13.87 7.81 4.45
CA THR A 255 12.87 7.34 5.39
C THR A 255 11.68 6.75 4.64
N GLN A 256 10.86 5.92 5.30
CA GLN A 256 9.63 5.38 4.73
C GLN A 256 8.69 6.47 4.17
N ARG A 257 8.64 7.64 4.81
CA ARG A 257 7.82 8.77 4.35
C ARG A 257 8.35 9.45 3.07
N GLN A 258 9.62 9.19 2.72
CA GLN A 258 10.30 9.72 1.54
C GLN A 258 10.45 8.69 0.41
N HIS A 259 9.94 7.49 0.61
CA HIS A 259 9.85 6.52 -0.47
C HIS A 259 8.88 7.03 -1.55
N VAL A 260 9.20 6.72 -2.78
CA VAL A 260 8.55 7.34 -3.95
C VAL A 260 7.13 6.85 -4.14
N HIS A 261 6.87 5.55 -3.91
CA HIS A 261 5.56 4.91 -3.97
C HIS A 261 4.69 5.39 -5.14
N PRO A 262 5.10 5.16 -6.40
CA PRO A 262 4.35 5.64 -7.54
C PRO A 262 3.00 4.90 -7.65
N CYS A 263 1.97 5.63 -8.03
CA CYS A 263 0.67 5.03 -8.34
C CYS A 263 0.07 5.67 -9.58
N PHE A 264 -0.70 4.91 -10.35
CA PHE A 264 -1.46 5.44 -11.48
C PHE A 264 -2.60 6.34 -10.98
N SER A 265 -2.88 7.41 -11.73
CA SER A 265 -4.11 8.18 -11.56
C SER A 265 -5.34 7.32 -11.88
N ALA A 266 -6.52 7.76 -11.40
CA ALA A 266 -7.77 7.03 -11.59
C ALA A 266 -8.18 6.80 -13.05
N ASP A 267 -7.65 7.58 -13.99
CA ASP A 267 -7.87 7.42 -15.43
C ASP A 267 -6.71 6.69 -16.16
N GLY A 268 -5.69 6.26 -15.40
CA GLY A 268 -4.53 5.53 -15.93
C GLY A 268 -3.57 6.33 -16.81
N LYS A 269 -3.70 7.68 -16.87
CA LYS A 269 -2.92 8.51 -17.79
C LYS A 269 -1.71 9.18 -17.17
N GLN A 270 -1.66 9.23 -15.86
CA GLN A 270 -0.63 9.91 -15.08
C GLN A 270 -0.09 8.99 -14.00
N ILE A 271 1.13 9.26 -13.56
CA ILE A 271 1.72 8.69 -12.35
C ILE A 271 1.81 9.78 -11.29
N VAL A 272 1.27 9.50 -10.11
CA VAL A 272 1.43 10.30 -8.89
C VAL A 272 2.51 9.65 -8.04
N PHE A 273 3.44 10.43 -7.52
CA PHE A 273 4.55 9.91 -6.72
C PHE A 273 5.07 10.94 -5.72
N THR A 274 5.78 10.49 -4.70
CA THR A 274 6.49 11.33 -3.73
C THR A 274 7.96 11.45 -4.13
N ALA A 275 8.55 12.62 -3.94
CA ALA A 275 9.99 12.82 -4.00
C ALA A 275 10.40 13.99 -3.09
N ASP A 276 11.69 14.08 -2.77
CA ASP A 276 12.22 15.06 -1.81
C ASP A 276 13.45 15.84 -2.34
N PRO A 277 13.42 16.35 -3.57
CA PRO A 277 14.56 17.03 -4.18
C PRO A 277 14.98 18.32 -3.45
N GLN A 278 14.15 18.81 -2.53
CA GLN A 278 14.41 20.00 -1.70
C GLN A 278 14.61 19.66 -0.21
N GLY A 279 14.81 18.35 0.12
CA GLY A 279 15.04 17.87 1.48
C GLY A 279 13.76 17.59 2.29
N TYR A 280 12.57 17.71 1.68
CA TYR A 280 11.27 17.34 2.27
C TYR A 280 10.37 16.71 1.22
N GLY A 281 9.50 15.80 1.64
CA GLY A 281 8.59 15.09 0.74
C GLY A 281 7.57 16.00 0.08
N GLN A 282 7.44 15.88 -1.23
CA GLN A 282 6.49 16.60 -2.09
C GLN A 282 5.77 15.58 -2.98
N VAL A 283 4.53 15.89 -3.35
CA VAL A 283 3.76 15.08 -4.31
C VAL A 283 3.96 15.64 -5.71
N PHE A 284 4.30 14.78 -6.62
CA PHE A 284 4.50 15.09 -8.05
C PHE A 284 3.51 14.29 -8.89
N ILE A 285 3.24 14.81 -10.08
CA ILE A 285 2.43 14.16 -11.10
C ILE A 285 3.18 14.25 -12.43
N VAL A 286 3.21 13.14 -13.18
CA VAL A 286 3.80 13.10 -14.53
C VAL A 286 2.84 12.39 -15.49
N ASP A 287 2.69 12.95 -16.70
CA ASP A 287 1.93 12.28 -17.76
C ASP A 287 2.72 11.09 -18.31
N ILE A 288 2.02 10.05 -18.71
CA ILE A 288 2.60 8.88 -19.36
C ILE A 288 2.63 9.15 -20.87
N PRO A 289 3.81 9.32 -21.48
CA PRO A 289 3.92 9.52 -22.93
C PRO A 289 3.79 8.20 -23.69
N ASP A 290 3.79 8.28 -25.01
CA ASP A 290 3.83 7.08 -25.85
C ASP A 290 5.05 6.20 -25.50
N TRP A 291 4.82 4.91 -25.36
CA TRP A 291 5.84 3.92 -25.00
C TRP A 291 7.11 4.01 -25.86
N ASP A 292 6.95 4.18 -27.17
CA ASP A 292 8.07 4.14 -28.10
C ASP A 292 8.96 5.38 -28.01
N THR A 293 8.49 6.45 -27.36
CA THR A 293 9.27 7.68 -27.10
C THR A 293 10.15 7.57 -25.86
N LEU A 294 9.87 6.60 -24.97
CA LEU A 294 10.61 6.42 -23.75
C LEU A 294 11.94 5.71 -23.98
N PRO A 295 13.04 6.18 -23.35
CA PRO A 295 14.34 5.51 -23.44
C PRO A 295 14.32 4.18 -22.65
N ASN A 296 15.04 3.17 -23.15
CA ASN A 296 15.31 1.97 -22.37
C ASN A 296 16.16 2.34 -21.15
N ARG A 297 15.86 1.72 -19.99
CA ARG A 297 16.60 1.99 -18.76
C ARG A 297 18.11 1.81 -18.92
N ASP A 298 18.57 0.76 -19.60
CA ASP A 298 19.97 0.44 -19.79
C ASP A 298 20.71 1.45 -20.72
N SER A 299 19.97 2.28 -21.45
CA SER A 299 20.54 3.32 -22.30
C SER A 299 20.78 4.66 -21.59
N ILE A 300 20.36 4.78 -20.32
CA ILE A 300 20.50 5.99 -19.53
C ILE A 300 21.67 5.84 -18.56
N GLU A 301 22.53 6.85 -18.52
CA GLU A 301 23.59 6.93 -17.52
C GLU A 301 23.00 6.93 -16.11
N THR A 302 23.56 6.07 -15.23
CA THR A 302 23.20 6.05 -13.81
C THR A 302 23.58 7.40 -13.20
N ARG A 303 22.60 8.12 -12.67
CA ARG A 303 22.82 9.36 -11.92
C ARG A 303 22.68 9.02 -10.44
N SER A 304 23.76 9.15 -9.67
CA SER A 304 23.68 9.13 -8.20
C SER A 304 22.91 10.36 -7.69
N ILE A 305 22.15 10.16 -6.63
CA ILE A 305 21.50 11.23 -5.86
C ILE A 305 22.53 11.99 -5.05
#